data_bdd9aa82142a6f6699c37aa9420fb09f
#
_entry.id   bdd9aa82142a6f6699c37aa9420fb09f
#
_cell.length_a   1.000
_cell.length_b   1.000
_cell.length_c   1.000
_cell.angle_alpha   90.00
_cell.angle_beta   90.00
_cell.angle_gamma   90.00
#
_symmetry.space_group_name_H-M   'P 1'
#
loop_
_entity.id
_entity.type
_entity.pdbx_description
1 polymer ?
#
loop_
_entity_poly.entity_id
_entity_poly.type
_entity_poly.pdbx_seq_one_letter_code
_entity_poly.pdbx_strand_id
1 'polypeptide(L)'
;MKEEPGPVTSETLAKAMDTNPVVIRRIMAGLRDQGLVRSEKGHGGGWSLACDFERVTLRDIYDALGEPEILAMGNRTEAPGCLVEQAVNAALGKAFDEAEAFLLHRFGEVTLAGLSADFHTRLAQWHGKLTLENAHEA
;
A
#
# COMPACT_ATOMS: atom_id res chain seq x y z
N MET A 1 5.41 28.49 -3.60
CA MET A 1 4.33 27.76 -4.31
C MET A 1 4.77 26.31 -4.48
N LYS A 2 4.12 25.39 -3.77
CA LYS A 2 4.38 23.95 -4.03
C LYS A 2 3.68 23.63 -5.33
N GLU A 3 4.44 23.39 -6.37
CA GLU A 3 3.89 22.80 -7.58
C GLU A 3 3.35 21.42 -7.22
N GLU A 4 2.04 21.25 -7.32
CA GLU A 4 1.46 19.92 -7.20
C GLU A 4 1.98 19.07 -8.36
N PRO A 5 2.49 17.86 -8.07
CA PRO A 5 2.91 16.98 -9.15
C PRO A 5 1.72 16.67 -10.05
N GLY A 6 1.93 16.74 -11.37
CA GLY A 6 0.90 16.41 -12.35
C GLY A 6 0.40 14.98 -12.24
N PRO A 7 -0.67 14.63 -12.95
CA PRO A 7 -1.18 13.27 -12.96
C PRO A 7 -0.14 12.25 -13.41
N VAL A 8 -0.17 11.05 -12.84
CA VAL A 8 0.75 9.97 -13.16
C VAL A 8 0.02 8.89 -13.94
N THR A 9 0.59 8.45 -15.05
CA THR A 9 -0.03 7.45 -15.91
C THR A 9 0.07 6.04 -15.31
N SER A 10 -0.85 5.16 -15.73
CA SER A 10 -0.79 3.74 -15.34
C SER A 10 0.51 3.08 -15.78
N GLU A 11 1.04 3.47 -16.93
CA GLU A 11 2.31 2.95 -17.46
C GLU A 11 3.49 3.33 -16.57
N THR A 12 3.54 4.57 -16.11
CA THR A 12 4.59 5.04 -15.20
C THR A 12 4.52 4.33 -13.85
N LEU A 13 3.33 4.20 -13.29
CA LEU A 13 3.12 3.47 -12.03
C LEU A 13 3.49 1.99 -12.17
N ALA A 14 3.12 1.37 -13.28
CA ALA A 14 3.44 -0.04 -13.55
C ALA A 14 4.95 -0.29 -13.59
N LYS A 15 5.70 0.60 -14.21
CA LYS A 15 7.17 0.55 -14.20
C LYS A 15 7.75 0.68 -12.81
N ALA A 16 7.28 1.66 -12.04
CA ALA A 16 7.77 1.90 -10.68
C ALA A 16 7.51 0.73 -9.74
N MET A 17 6.42 -0.01 -9.96
CA MET A 17 5.99 -1.11 -9.10
C MET A 17 6.28 -2.50 -9.68
N ASP A 18 7.00 -2.57 -10.79
CA ASP A 18 7.35 -3.81 -11.48
C ASP A 18 6.13 -4.69 -11.78
N THR A 19 5.12 -4.07 -12.37
CA THR A 19 3.87 -4.74 -12.77
C THR A 19 3.40 -4.21 -14.13
N ASN A 20 2.19 -4.55 -14.54
CA ASN A 20 1.63 -4.10 -15.82
C ASN A 20 0.51 -3.08 -15.64
N PRO A 21 0.24 -2.23 -16.67
CA PRO A 21 -0.77 -1.17 -16.57
C PRO A 21 -2.19 -1.66 -16.30
N VAL A 22 -2.53 -2.88 -16.70
CA VAL A 22 -3.87 -3.45 -16.46
C VAL A 22 -4.12 -3.66 -14.97
N VAL A 23 -3.12 -4.19 -14.25
CA VAL A 23 -3.17 -4.34 -12.79
C VAL A 23 -3.31 -2.99 -12.11
N ILE A 24 -2.52 -2.01 -12.53
CA ILE A 24 -2.58 -0.64 -11.99
C ILE A 24 -3.97 -0.04 -12.19
N ARG A 25 -4.55 -0.13 -13.40
CA ARG A 25 -5.88 0.41 -13.67
C ARG A 25 -6.95 -0.21 -12.78
N ARG A 26 -6.86 -1.51 -12.51
CA ARG A 26 -7.78 -2.22 -11.63
C ARG A 26 -7.67 -1.72 -10.18
N ILE A 27 -6.47 -1.61 -9.66
CA ILE A 27 -6.21 -1.12 -8.29
C ILE A 27 -6.68 0.33 -8.17
N MET A 28 -6.28 1.17 -9.10
CA MET A 28 -6.62 2.60 -9.07
C MET A 28 -8.13 2.84 -9.24
N ALA A 29 -8.82 2.02 -10.02
CA ALA A 29 -10.27 2.09 -10.14
C ALA A 29 -10.96 1.82 -8.80
N GLY A 30 -10.49 0.85 -8.02
CA GLY A 30 -10.99 0.59 -6.67
C GLY A 30 -10.76 1.79 -5.73
N LEU A 31 -9.60 2.39 -5.79
CA LEU A 31 -9.27 3.57 -5.00
C LEU A 31 -10.11 4.78 -5.42
N ARG A 32 -10.35 4.94 -6.73
CA ARG A 32 -11.22 6.00 -7.27
C ARG A 32 -12.65 5.86 -6.77
N ASP A 33 -13.18 4.65 -6.77
CA ASP A 33 -14.55 4.39 -6.31
C ASP A 33 -14.74 4.75 -4.83
N GLN A 34 -13.68 4.71 -4.06
CA GLN A 34 -13.66 5.14 -2.66
C GLN A 34 -13.31 6.64 -2.49
N GLY A 35 -13.09 7.36 -3.59
CA GLY A 35 -12.78 8.79 -3.54
C GLY A 35 -11.36 9.13 -3.14
N LEU A 36 -10.44 8.17 -3.13
CA LEU A 36 -9.05 8.39 -2.72
C LEU A 36 -8.17 8.94 -3.84
N VAL A 37 -8.50 8.59 -5.07
CA VAL A 37 -7.82 9.10 -6.27
C VAL A 37 -8.86 9.53 -7.30
N ARG A 38 -8.43 10.30 -8.27
CA ARG A 38 -9.24 10.63 -9.45
C ARG A 38 -8.43 10.41 -10.71
N SER A 39 -9.13 10.12 -11.80
CA SER A 39 -8.52 9.98 -13.10
C SER A 39 -8.78 11.22 -13.95
N GLU A 40 -7.78 11.66 -14.70
CA GLU A 40 -7.89 12.71 -15.69
C GLU A 40 -7.66 12.10 -17.06
N LYS A 41 -8.58 12.37 -18.00
CA LYS A 41 -8.51 11.87 -19.37
C LYS A 41 -7.77 12.86 -20.28
N GLY A 42 -7.23 12.34 -21.38
CA GLY A 42 -6.62 13.13 -22.44
C GLY A 42 -5.12 13.29 -22.31
N HIS A 43 -4.59 14.23 -23.08
CA HIS A 43 -3.18 14.54 -23.11
C HIS A 43 -2.73 15.14 -21.80
N GLY A 44 -1.71 14.54 -21.17
CA GLY A 44 -1.27 14.92 -19.83
C GLY A 44 -2.15 14.38 -18.71
N GLY A 45 -3.09 13.48 -19.01
CA GLY A 45 -3.94 12.82 -18.03
C GLY A 45 -3.24 11.72 -17.26
N GLY A 46 -3.96 11.10 -16.36
CA GLY A 46 -3.49 10.01 -15.49
C GLY A 46 -4.23 10.02 -14.16
N TRP A 47 -3.54 9.57 -13.12
CA TRP A 47 -4.08 9.45 -11.77
C TRP A 47 -3.51 10.53 -10.86
N SER A 48 -4.35 11.14 -10.05
CA SER A 48 -3.95 12.10 -9.03
C SER A 48 -4.67 11.81 -7.72
N LEU A 49 -4.06 12.25 -6.62
CA LEU A 49 -4.62 12.08 -5.29
C LEU A 49 -5.80 13.05 -5.10
N ALA A 50 -6.89 12.54 -4.53
CA ALA A 50 -8.13 13.30 -4.30
C ALA A 50 -8.58 13.24 -2.84
N CYS A 51 -7.71 12.79 -1.94
CA CYS A 51 -8.04 12.57 -0.53
C CYS A 51 -7.30 13.55 0.39
N ASP A 52 -7.83 13.72 1.60
CA ASP A 52 -7.15 14.43 2.68
C ASP A 52 -6.12 13.50 3.33
N PHE A 53 -4.84 13.80 3.13
CA PHE A 53 -3.72 12.99 3.64
C PHE A 53 -3.68 12.89 5.16
N GLU A 54 -4.23 13.86 5.87
CA GLU A 54 -4.26 13.84 7.33
C GLU A 54 -5.34 12.91 7.88
N ARG A 55 -6.34 12.57 7.07
CA ARG A 55 -7.47 11.73 7.47
C ARG A 55 -7.39 10.30 6.96
N VAL A 56 -6.83 10.12 5.76
CA VAL A 56 -6.76 8.79 5.14
C VAL A 56 -5.62 7.99 5.76
N THR A 57 -5.95 6.78 6.20
CA THR A 57 -5.02 5.85 6.83
C THR A 57 -4.71 4.66 5.92
N LEU A 58 -3.70 3.87 6.29
CA LEU A 58 -3.43 2.60 5.61
C LEU A 58 -4.62 1.64 5.71
N ARG A 59 -5.41 1.72 6.78
CA ARG A 59 -6.64 0.92 6.92
C ARG A 59 -7.66 1.30 5.86
N ASP A 60 -7.83 2.58 5.58
CA ASP A 60 -8.76 3.06 4.54
C ASP A 60 -8.35 2.54 3.16
N ILE A 61 -7.05 2.54 2.87
CA ILE A 61 -6.52 2.00 1.61
C ILE A 61 -6.73 0.49 1.54
N TYR A 62 -6.47 -0.22 2.63
CA TYR A 62 -6.69 -1.66 2.71
C TYR A 62 -8.16 -2.02 2.43
N ASP A 63 -9.09 -1.31 3.04
CA ASP A 63 -10.53 -1.50 2.82
C ASP A 63 -10.91 -1.19 1.36
N ALA A 64 -10.34 -0.13 0.78
CA ALA A 64 -10.58 0.25 -0.62
C ALA A 64 -10.04 -0.77 -1.63
N LEU A 65 -9.00 -1.50 -1.26
CA LEU A 65 -8.44 -2.58 -2.09
C LEU A 65 -9.24 -3.89 -2.00
N GLY A 66 -10.33 -3.92 -1.26
CA GLY A 66 -11.19 -5.10 -1.11
C GLY A 66 -10.74 -6.06 -0.02
N GLU A 67 -10.04 -5.56 0.98
CA GLU A 67 -9.56 -6.33 2.13
C GLU A 67 -8.78 -7.58 1.73
N PRO A 68 -7.65 -7.41 0.98
CA PRO A 68 -6.86 -8.55 0.54
C PRO A 68 -6.28 -9.33 1.73
N GLU A 69 -6.00 -10.60 1.54
CA GLU A 69 -5.43 -11.45 2.56
C GLU A 69 -4.04 -10.94 2.96
N ILE A 70 -3.86 -10.59 4.24
CA ILE A 70 -2.60 -10.04 4.75
C ILE A 70 -1.63 -11.16 5.11
N LEU A 71 -2.15 -12.24 5.68
CA LEU A 71 -1.37 -13.37 6.14
C LEU A 71 -1.66 -14.57 5.27
N ALA A 72 -0.86 -14.77 4.21
CA ALA A 72 -0.91 -15.97 3.39
C ALA A 72 -0.16 -17.09 4.11
N MET A 73 -0.84 -17.79 4.99
CA MET A 73 -0.25 -18.91 5.72
C MET A 73 -0.78 -20.23 5.21
N GLY A 74 0.08 -20.91 4.43
CA GLY A 74 0.07 -22.31 4.14
C GLY A 74 -1.27 -22.98 3.76
N ASN A 75 -1.18 -24.14 3.18
CA ASN A 75 -2.36 -24.93 2.80
C ASN A 75 -3.11 -25.40 4.05
N ARG A 76 -4.18 -24.68 4.41
CA ARG A 76 -5.15 -25.19 5.35
C ARG A 76 -6.03 -26.18 4.60
N THR A 77 -5.98 -27.44 4.99
CA THR A 77 -6.93 -28.42 4.50
C THR A 77 -8.30 -28.10 5.09
N GLU A 78 -9.27 -27.79 4.25
CA GLU A 78 -10.61 -27.37 4.71
C GLU A 78 -11.38 -28.48 5.43
N ALA A 79 -11.01 -29.75 5.23
CA ALA A 79 -11.64 -30.90 5.88
C ALA A 79 -10.59 -31.90 6.34
N PRO A 80 -9.81 -31.59 7.39
CA PRO A 80 -8.82 -32.54 7.91
C PRO A 80 -9.51 -33.76 8.53
N GLY A 81 -9.05 -34.95 8.16
CA GLY A 81 -9.58 -36.21 8.70
C GLY A 81 -9.08 -36.56 10.10
N CYS A 82 -8.16 -35.80 10.67
CA CYS A 82 -7.51 -36.05 11.93
C CYS A 82 -7.90 -35.01 12.99
N LEU A 83 -8.28 -35.47 14.19
CA LEU A 83 -8.66 -34.55 15.29
C LEU A 83 -7.50 -33.69 15.76
N VAL A 84 -6.27 -34.20 15.72
CA VAL A 84 -5.06 -33.42 16.07
C VAL A 84 -4.87 -32.27 15.06
N GLU A 85 -5.01 -32.56 13.78
CA GLU A 85 -4.92 -31.56 12.72
C GLU A 85 -6.02 -30.49 12.87
N GLN A 86 -7.24 -30.91 13.19
CA GLN A 86 -8.35 -29.97 13.46
C GLN A 86 -8.02 -29.07 14.65
N ALA A 87 -7.49 -29.61 15.73
CA ALA A 87 -7.13 -28.84 16.92
C ALA A 87 -6.00 -27.84 16.64
N VAL A 88 -4.97 -28.25 15.89
CA VAL A 88 -3.87 -27.38 15.48
C VAL A 88 -4.37 -26.27 14.56
N ASN A 89 -5.17 -26.60 13.57
CA ASN A 89 -5.74 -25.61 12.64
C ASN A 89 -6.63 -24.59 13.37
N ALA A 90 -7.41 -25.04 14.35
CA ALA A 90 -8.24 -24.13 15.16
C ALA A 90 -7.38 -23.18 16.01
N ALA A 91 -6.32 -23.68 16.63
CA ALA A 91 -5.40 -22.85 17.42
C ALA A 91 -4.66 -21.84 16.55
N LEU A 92 -4.13 -22.28 15.40
CA LEU A 92 -3.45 -21.40 14.46
C LEU A 92 -4.41 -20.37 13.86
N GLY A 93 -5.63 -20.77 13.52
CA GLY A 93 -6.65 -19.87 13.01
C GLY A 93 -6.95 -18.73 13.96
N LYS A 94 -7.11 -19.05 15.25
CA LYS A 94 -7.33 -18.03 16.29
C LYS A 94 -6.13 -17.08 16.42
N ALA A 95 -4.90 -17.61 16.41
CA ALA A 95 -3.69 -16.80 16.48
C ALA A 95 -3.57 -15.86 15.28
N PHE A 96 -3.89 -16.33 14.07
CA PHE A 96 -3.86 -15.50 12.85
C PHE A 96 -4.93 -14.43 12.87
N ASP A 97 -6.13 -14.74 13.33
CA ASP A 97 -7.21 -13.76 13.45
C ASP A 97 -6.83 -12.63 14.42
N GLU A 98 -6.22 -12.97 15.54
CA GLU A 98 -5.72 -12.00 16.51
C GLU A 98 -4.57 -11.17 15.93
N ALA A 99 -3.63 -11.78 15.20
CA ALA A 99 -2.53 -11.08 14.55
C ALA A 99 -3.02 -10.15 13.45
N GLU A 100 -3.99 -10.58 12.64
CA GLU A 100 -4.62 -9.76 11.61
C GLU A 100 -5.33 -8.56 12.21
N ALA A 101 -6.11 -8.76 13.27
CA ALA A 101 -6.80 -7.68 13.97
C ALA A 101 -5.80 -6.65 14.52
N PHE A 102 -4.68 -7.10 15.07
CA PHE A 102 -3.61 -6.21 15.54
C PHE A 102 -3.00 -5.40 14.39
N LEU A 103 -2.69 -6.03 13.25
CA LEU A 103 -2.13 -5.35 12.08
C LEU A 103 -3.10 -4.30 11.53
N LEU A 104 -4.38 -4.65 11.41
CA LEU A 104 -5.41 -3.73 10.91
C LEU A 104 -5.61 -2.53 11.85
N HIS A 105 -5.52 -2.75 13.14
CA HIS A 105 -5.55 -1.67 14.13
C HIS A 105 -4.36 -0.71 13.92
N ARG A 106 -3.16 -1.24 13.73
CA ARG A 106 -1.96 -0.45 13.44
C ARG A 106 -2.07 0.31 12.13
N PHE A 107 -2.65 -0.28 11.10
CA PHE A 107 -2.90 0.40 9.84
C PHE A 107 -3.79 1.64 10.01
N GLY A 108 -4.75 1.59 10.93
CA GLY A 108 -5.60 2.73 11.26
C GLY A 108 -4.87 3.88 11.97
N GLU A 109 -3.68 3.63 12.50
CA GLU A 109 -2.85 4.64 13.16
C GLU A 109 -1.89 5.36 12.20
N VAL A 110 -1.68 4.82 10.99
CA VAL A 110 -0.74 5.37 10.03
C VAL A 110 -1.49 6.16 8.96
N THR A 111 -1.30 7.48 8.95
CA THR A 111 -1.90 8.36 7.95
C THR A 111 -1.00 8.52 6.74
N LEU A 112 -1.58 8.90 5.60
CA LEU A 112 -0.81 9.25 4.41
C LEU A 112 0.10 10.46 4.65
N ALA A 113 -0.36 11.44 5.44
CA ALA A 113 0.47 12.58 5.83
C ALA A 113 1.71 12.14 6.60
N GLY A 114 1.56 11.21 7.54
CA GLY A 114 2.67 10.64 8.30
C GLY A 114 3.67 9.91 7.41
N LEU A 115 3.18 9.09 6.47
CA LEU A 115 4.02 8.40 5.49
C LEU A 115 4.75 9.37 4.58
N SER A 116 4.07 10.41 4.10
CA SER A 116 4.67 11.43 3.25
C SER A 116 5.78 12.18 3.97
N ALA A 117 5.56 12.56 5.23
CA ALA A 117 6.57 13.23 6.05
C ALA A 117 7.80 12.33 6.27
N ASP A 118 7.60 11.06 6.59
CA ASP A 118 8.69 10.10 6.76
C ASP A 118 9.45 9.88 5.45
N PHE A 119 8.75 9.76 4.35
CA PHE A 119 9.36 9.63 3.02
C PHE A 119 10.28 10.81 2.70
N HIS A 120 9.80 12.03 2.92
CA HIS A 120 10.59 13.24 2.65
C HIS A 120 11.83 13.34 3.54
N THR A 121 11.72 12.93 4.80
CA THR A 121 12.85 12.84 5.73
C THR A 121 13.90 11.85 5.22
N ARG A 122 13.49 10.68 4.81
CA ARG A 122 14.39 9.64 4.28
C ARG A 122 15.02 10.08 2.96
N LEU A 123 14.26 10.72 2.09
CA LEU A 123 14.75 11.24 0.82
C LEU A 123 15.86 12.29 1.02
N ALA A 124 15.67 13.20 1.97
CA ALA A 124 16.69 14.20 2.32
C ALA A 124 17.99 13.54 2.84
N GLN A 125 17.87 12.53 3.68
CA GLN A 125 19.00 11.75 4.18
C GLN A 125 19.72 11.00 3.06
N TRP A 126 18.98 10.43 2.13
CA TRP A 126 19.54 9.70 0.99
C TRP A 126 20.30 10.61 0.05
N HIS A 127 19.76 11.79 -0.27
CA HIS A 127 20.47 12.81 -1.06
C HIS A 127 21.75 13.29 -0.35
N GLY A 128 21.70 13.44 0.95
CA GLY A 128 22.88 13.79 1.76
C GLY A 128 23.98 12.73 1.66
N LYS A 129 23.64 11.45 1.68
CA LYS A 129 24.60 10.35 1.52
C LYS A 129 25.25 10.35 0.14
N LEU A 130 24.47 10.51 -0.91
CA LEU A 130 25.00 10.58 -2.29
C LEU A 130 25.99 11.72 -2.45
N THR A 131 25.70 12.87 -1.87
CA THR A 131 26.59 14.03 -1.94
C THR A 131 27.92 13.74 -1.24
N LEU A 132 27.89 13.07 -0.08
CA LEU A 132 29.09 12.69 0.66
C LEU A 132 29.92 11.63 -0.08
N GLU A 133 29.29 10.63 -0.68
CA GLU A 133 29.97 9.61 -1.47
C GLU A 133 30.65 10.21 -2.70
N ASN A 134 29.97 11.11 -3.40
CA ASN A 134 30.55 11.82 -4.56
C ASN A 134 31.70 12.75 -4.15
N ALA A 135 31.67 13.31 -2.94
CA ALA A 135 32.76 14.14 -2.44
C ALA A 135 34.01 13.33 -2.08
N HIS A 136 33.88 12.05 -1.78
CA HIS A 136 35.00 11.15 -1.48
C HIS A 136 35.66 10.55 -2.75
N GLU A 137 34.97 10.55 -3.87
CA GLU A 137 35.49 10.07 -5.15
C GLU A 137 36.18 11.15 -6.00
N ALA A 138 36.18 12.36 -5.54
CA ALA A 138 36.82 13.50 -6.22
C ALA A 138 38.27 13.71 -5.82
#